data_ae052cb63a215194fb43be16928550bd
#
_entry.id   ae052cb63a215194fb43be16928550bd
#
_cell.length_a   1.000
_cell.length_b   1.000
_cell.length_c   1.000
_cell.angle_alpha   90.00
_cell.angle_beta   90.00
_cell.angle_gamma   90.00
#
_symmetry.space_group_name_H-M   'P 1'
#
loop_
_entity.id
_entity.type
_entity.pdbx_description
1 polymer ?
#
loop_
_entity_poly.entity_id
_entity_poly.type
_entity_poly.pdbx_seq_one_letter_code
_entity_poly.pdbx_strand_id
1 'polypeptide(L)'
;SNVILTFIYFVVCIIGLCGNTLVIYVILRYAKMKTITNIYILNLAIADELFMLGLPFLAMQVALVHWPFGKALCRIVMTVDGINQFTSIFCLTVMSVDRYLAVVHPIKSAKWRRPRTAKMINVAVWGISLLVIMPIMIYAGVQHNHGRSSCTIIWPGESGAWYTGFIIYAFILGFLVPLTIICLCYLFIIIKVKSSGIRVGSSKRKKSEKKVTRMVSIVVAVFIFCWLPFYIFNVSSVSILIVPTPVLKGMFDFVVVLSYANSCANPILYAFLSDNFKKSFQNVLCL
;
A
#
# COMPACT_ATOMS: atom_id res chain seq x y z
N SER A 1 -2.00 20.09 15.85
CA SER A 1 -0.95 21.06 15.62
C SER A 1 0.11 20.51 14.67
N ASN A 2 0.81 21.42 13.98
CA ASN A 2 1.82 21.04 12.99
C ASN A 2 3.03 20.32 13.60
N VAL A 3 3.37 20.61 14.85
CA VAL A 3 4.48 19.96 15.56
C VAL A 3 4.18 18.49 15.80
N ILE A 4 2.98 18.18 16.26
CA ILE A 4 2.55 16.80 16.52
C ILE A 4 2.49 16.01 15.21
N LEU A 5 1.90 16.60 14.17
CA LEU A 5 1.79 15.95 12.86
C LEU A 5 3.16 15.66 12.24
N THR A 6 4.09 16.61 12.33
CA THR A 6 5.47 16.45 11.87
C THR A 6 6.15 15.30 12.62
N PHE A 7 6.00 15.25 13.94
CA PHE A 7 6.57 14.18 14.76
C PHE A 7 6.01 12.81 14.35
N ILE A 8 4.71 12.73 14.14
CA ILE A 8 4.06 11.47 13.72
C ILE A 8 4.59 11.01 12.36
N TYR A 9 4.75 11.92 11.40
CA TYR A 9 5.31 11.58 10.09
C TYR A 9 6.72 11.03 10.20
N PHE A 10 7.58 11.60 11.04
CA PHE A 10 8.94 11.09 11.25
C PHE A 10 8.95 9.74 11.93
N VAL A 11 8.06 9.51 12.91
CA VAL A 11 7.92 8.20 13.57
C VAL A 11 7.51 7.13 12.57
N VAL A 12 6.50 7.40 11.76
CA VAL A 12 6.03 6.49 10.70
C VAL A 12 7.17 6.21 9.71
N CYS A 13 7.91 7.24 9.32
CA CYS A 13 9.04 7.12 8.41
C CYS A 13 10.13 6.19 8.96
N ILE A 14 10.54 6.40 10.21
CA ILE A 14 11.60 5.59 10.84
C ILE A 14 11.17 4.13 10.95
N ILE A 15 9.96 3.88 11.45
CA ILE A 15 9.43 2.52 11.60
C ILE A 15 9.32 1.86 10.21
N GLY A 16 8.81 2.58 9.23
CA GLY A 16 8.63 2.07 7.87
C GLY A 16 9.96 1.78 7.18
N LEU A 17 10.95 2.67 7.28
CA LEU A 17 12.27 2.45 6.69
C LEU A 17 12.96 1.24 7.30
N CYS A 18 12.96 1.13 8.63
CA CYS A 18 13.56 -0.01 9.31
C CYS A 18 12.86 -1.31 8.93
N GLY A 19 11.54 -1.34 9.01
CA GLY A 19 10.77 -2.55 8.75
C GLY A 19 10.83 -3.01 7.31
N ASN A 20 10.63 -2.11 6.35
CA ASN A 20 10.63 -2.48 4.93
C ASN A 20 12.04 -2.83 4.44
N THR A 21 13.08 -2.15 4.91
CA THR A 21 14.47 -2.51 4.62
C THR A 21 14.75 -3.93 5.11
N LEU A 22 14.31 -4.26 6.31
CA LEU A 22 14.49 -5.58 6.88
C LEU A 22 13.77 -6.67 6.06
N VAL A 23 12.53 -6.39 5.64
CA VAL A 23 11.77 -7.31 4.77
C VAL A 23 12.50 -7.55 3.45
N ILE A 24 12.94 -6.49 2.79
CA ILE A 24 13.66 -6.58 1.52
C ILE A 24 14.95 -7.39 1.70
N TYR A 25 15.69 -7.09 2.75
CA TYR A 25 16.97 -7.77 3.03
C TYR A 25 16.77 -9.27 3.22
N VAL A 26 15.82 -9.69 4.07
CA VAL A 26 15.66 -11.12 4.36
C VAL A 26 15.13 -11.90 3.14
N ILE A 27 14.28 -11.31 2.33
CA ILE A 27 13.79 -11.98 1.11
C ILE A 27 14.92 -12.18 0.09
N LEU A 28 15.78 -11.18 -0.06
CA LEU A 28 16.89 -11.26 -1.02
C LEU A 28 18.04 -12.12 -0.50
N ARG A 29 18.27 -12.14 0.82
CA ARG A 29 19.43 -12.80 1.42
C ARG A 29 19.23 -14.30 1.63
N TYR A 30 18.05 -14.75 2.04
CA TYR A 30 17.79 -16.13 2.44
C TYR A 30 17.03 -16.88 1.34
N ALA A 31 17.58 -18.04 0.92
CA ALA A 31 16.96 -18.88 -0.12
C ALA A 31 15.56 -19.37 0.29
N LYS A 32 15.39 -19.73 1.57
CA LYS A 32 14.09 -20.20 2.12
C LYS A 32 13.00 -19.15 2.07
N MET A 33 13.37 -17.87 1.95
CA MET A 33 12.43 -16.76 1.88
C MET A 33 11.96 -16.46 0.45
N LYS A 34 12.47 -17.15 -0.56
CA LYS A 34 12.15 -16.90 -1.97
C LYS A 34 10.95 -17.73 -2.44
N THR A 35 9.84 -17.65 -1.71
CA THR A 35 8.57 -18.24 -2.14
C THR A 35 7.85 -17.29 -3.09
N ILE A 36 6.81 -17.79 -3.78
CA ILE A 36 6.03 -16.98 -4.71
C ILE A 36 5.35 -15.81 -3.99
N THR A 37 4.71 -16.10 -2.86
CA THR A 37 4.06 -15.04 -2.05
C THR A 37 5.07 -14.00 -1.60
N ASN A 38 6.27 -14.41 -1.18
CA ASN A 38 7.31 -13.49 -0.74
C ASN A 38 7.87 -12.64 -1.88
N ILE A 39 7.85 -13.13 -3.11
CA ILE A 39 8.20 -12.32 -4.28
C ILE A 39 7.21 -11.15 -4.42
N TYR A 40 5.94 -11.39 -4.20
CA TYR A 40 4.92 -10.32 -4.20
C TYR A 40 5.06 -9.40 -2.98
N ILE A 41 5.39 -9.96 -1.82
CA ILE A 41 5.68 -9.17 -0.60
C ILE A 41 6.89 -8.26 -0.82
N LEU A 42 7.92 -8.75 -1.51
CA LEU A 42 9.09 -7.94 -1.87
C LEU A 42 8.67 -6.71 -2.70
N ASN A 43 7.79 -6.90 -3.66
CA ASN A 43 7.26 -5.82 -4.49
C ASN A 43 6.53 -4.77 -3.64
N LEU A 44 5.68 -5.23 -2.74
CA LEU A 44 4.95 -4.35 -1.81
C LEU A 44 5.92 -3.60 -0.89
N ALA A 45 6.94 -4.28 -0.37
CA ALA A 45 7.94 -3.66 0.50
C ALA A 45 8.77 -2.60 -0.24
N ILE A 46 9.09 -2.83 -1.51
CA ILE A 46 9.79 -1.83 -2.34
C ILE A 46 8.91 -0.59 -2.53
N ALA A 47 7.62 -0.77 -2.81
CA ALA A 47 6.69 0.35 -2.94
C ALA A 47 6.60 1.16 -1.64
N ASP A 48 6.47 0.47 -0.50
CA ASP A 48 6.41 1.11 0.81
C ASP A 48 7.74 1.83 1.14
N GLU A 49 8.87 1.22 0.81
CA GLU A 49 10.19 1.82 1.04
C GLU A 49 10.37 3.13 0.25
N LEU A 50 9.99 3.12 -1.03
CA LEU A 50 10.06 4.31 -1.87
C LEU A 50 9.21 5.45 -1.29
N PHE A 51 8.01 5.14 -0.81
CA PHE A 51 7.18 6.13 -0.15
C PHE A 51 7.84 6.67 1.12
N MET A 52 8.42 5.79 1.94
CA MET A 52 9.09 6.20 3.17
C MET A 52 10.27 7.14 2.90
N LEU A 53 10.97 6.98 1.77
CA LEU A 53 12.04 7.89 1.38
C LEU A 53 11.53 9.30 1.05
N GLY A 54 10.31 9.42 0.57
CA GLY A 54 9.67 10.70 0.28
C GLY A 54 8.99 11.35 1.49
N LEU A 55 8.67 10.58 2.51
CA LEU A 55 7.89 11.06 3.64
C LEU A 55 8.58 12.16 4.47
N PRO A 56 9.91 12.15 4.68
CA PRO A 56 10.57 13.26 5.38
C PRO A 56 10.35 14.62 4.72
N PHE A 57 10.25 14.68 3.41
CA PHE A 57 9.99 15.93 2.69
C PHE A 57 8.57 16.44 2.97
N LEU A 58 7.59 15.53 3.04
CA LEU A 58 6.22 15.88 3.43
C LEU A 58 6.16 16.34 4.89
N ALA A 59 6.93 15.70 5.77
CA ALA A 59 7.03 16.11 7.17
C ALA A 59 7.62 17.51 7.30
N MET A 60 8.65 17.82 6.55
CA MET A 60 9.28 19.14 6.55
C MET A 60 8.33 20.21 5.99
N GLN A 61 7.55 19.88 4.97
CA GLN A 61 6.53 20.79 4.46
C GLN A 61 5.50 21.15 5.53
N VAL A 62 5.07 20.19 6.32
CA VAL A 62 4.15 20.42 7.44
C VAL A 62 4.80 21.30 8.50
N ALA A 63 6.05 21.01 8.86
CA ALA A 63 6.76 21.76 9.91
C ALA A 63 7.02 23.22 9.50
N LEU A 64 7.45 23.44 8.26
CA LEU A 64 7.78 24.77 7.76
C LEU A 64 6.57 25.53 7.20
N VAL A 65 5.44 24.85 7.00
CA VAL A 65 4.25 25.38 6.30
C VAL A 65 4.65 25.95 4.93
N HIS A 66 5.65 25.34 4.30
CA HIS A 66 6.25 25.84 3.08
C HIS A 66 7.04 24.70 2.41
N TRP A 67 7.09 24.70 1.08
CA TRP A 67 7.86 23.73 0.30
C TRP A 67 9.12 24.39 -0.27
N PRO A 68 10.30 24.17 0.35
CA PRO A 68 11.54 24.80 -0.09
C PRO A 68 12.35 23.97 -1.08
N PHE A 69 11.88 22.81 -1.50
CA PHE A 69 12.68 21.80 -2.19
C PHE A 69 12.62 21.86 -3.72
N GLY A 70 11.82 22.77 -4.29
CA GLY A 70 11.72 22.94 -5.73
C GLY A 70 10.75 22.01 -6.43
N LYS A 71 10.57 22.24 -7.73
CA LYS A 71 9.56 21.56 -8.56
C LYS A 71 9.91 20.09 -8.82
N ALA A 72 11.19 19.81 -9.13
CA ALA A 72 11.61 18.44 -9.48
C ALA A 72 11.38 17.48 -8.31
N LEU A 73 11.79 17.87 -7.10
CA LEU A 73 11.61 17.04 -5.91
C LEU A 73 10.13 16.92 -5.54
N CYS A 74 9.34 17.97 -5.74
CA CYS A 74 7.89 17.92 -5.55
C CYS A 74 7.26 16.84 -6.44
N ARG A 75 7.61 16.79 -7.72
CA ARG A 75 7.10 15.76 -8.64
C ARG A 75 7.49 14.35 -8.19
N ILE A 76 8.72 14.16 -7.76
CA ILE A 76 9.20 12.87 -7.25
C ILE A 76 8.42 12.46 -6.00
N VAL A 77 8.28 13.36 -5.04
CA VAL A 77 7.58 13.07 -3.77
C VAL A 77 6.11 12.77 -4.01
N MET A 78 5.44 13.53 -4.89
CA MET A 78 4.04 13.26 -5.22
C MET A 78 3.87 11.95 -5.99
N THR A 79 4.83 11.59 -6.83
CA THR A 79 4.82 10.31 -7.55
C THR A 79 4.97 9.14 -6.59
N VAL A 80 5.88 9.20 -5.61
CA VAL A 80 6.02 8.11 -4.63
C VAL A 80 4.83 8.04 -3.68
N ASP A 81 4.13 9.14 -3.42
CA ASP A 81 2.86 9.12 -2.71
C ASP A 81 1.79 8.37 -3.52
N GLY A 82 1.75 8.59 -4.84
CA GLY A 82 0.90 7.82 -5.74
C GLY A 82 1.25 6.34 -5.78
N ILE A 83 2.53 5.99 -5.72
CA ILE A 83 2.98 4.61 -5.62
C ILE A 83 2.43 3.98 -4.33
N ASN A 84 2.49 4.70 -3.21
CA ASN A 84 1.89 4.23 -1.96
C ASN A 84 0.39 3.95 -2.12
N GLN A 85 -0.32 4.80 -2.83
CA GLN A 85 -1.77 4.68 -2.98
C GLN A 85 -2.17 3.57 -3.97
N PHE A 86 -1.52 3.45 -5.10
CA PHE A 86 -1.96 2.56 -6.18
C PHE A 86 -1.16 1.26 -6.28
N THR A 87 0.16 1.33 -6.26
CA THR A 87 1.01 0.14 -6.41
C THR A 87 0.78 -0.84 -5.26
N SER A 88 0.60 -0.34 -4.05
CA SER A 88 0.37 -1.18 -2.87
C SER A 88 -0.89 -2.01 -3.00
N ILE A 89 -2.01 -1.41 -3.41
CA ILE A 89 -3.26 -2.18 -3.57
C ILE A 89 -3.19 -3.15 -4.74
N PHE A 90 -2.49 -2.79 -5.82
CA PHE A 90 -2.30 -3.69 -6.96
C PHE A 90 -1.45 -4.90 -6.55
N CYS A 91 -0.42 -4.71 -5.72
CA CYS A 91 0.34 -5.83 -5.16
C CYS A 91 -0.53 -6.74 -4.30
N LEU A 92 -1.37 -6.16 -3.44
CA LEU A 92 -2.30 -6.94 -2.60
C LEU A 92 -3.34 -7.68 -3.44
N THR A 93 -3.79 -7.09 -4.52
CA THR A 93 -4.72 -7.74 -5.45
C THR A 93 -4.08 -8.98 -6.08
N VAL A 94 -2.85 -8.84 -6.56
CA VAL A 94 -2.10 -9.98 -7.14
C VAL A 94 -1.86 -11.06 -6.09
N MET A 95 -1.50 -10.67 -4.86
CA MET A 95 -1.32 -11.63 -3.76
C MET A 95 -2.60 -12.40 -3.45
N SER A 96 -3.73 -11.72 -3.49
CA SER A 96 -5.04 -12.34 -3.24
C SER A 96 -5.42 -13.31 -4.35
N VAL A 97 -5.16 -12.94 -5.62
CA VAL A 97 -5.38 -13.84 -6.75
C VAL A 97 -4.45 -15.05 -6.65
N ASP A 98 -3.19 -14.85 -6.25
CA ASP A 98 -2.25 -15.95 -6.05
C ASP A 98 -2.75 -16.92 -4.98
N ARG A 99 -3.27 -16.41 -3.87
CA ARG A 99 -3.86 -17.27 -2.83
C ARG A 99 -5.10 -18.00 -3.32
N TYR A 100 -5.95 -17.34 -4.09
CA TYR A 100 -7.09 -17.98 -4.72
C TYR A 100 -6.65 -19.15 -5.60
N LEU A 101 -5.68 -18.93 -6.48
CA LEU A 101 -5.17 -19.98 -7.37
C LEU A 101 -4.53 -21.14 -6.59
N ALA A 102 -3.78 -20.82 -5.53
CA ALA A 102 -3.10 -21.83 -4.72
C ALA A 102 -4.05 -22.71 -3.93
N VAL A 103 -5.17 -22.17 -3.47
CA VAL A 103 -6.14 -22.88 -2.61
C VAL A 103 -7.23 -23.54 -3.43
N VAL A 104 -7.80 -22.84 -4.41
CA VAL A 104 -8.98 -23.33 -5.16
C VAL A 104 -8.56 -24.19 -6.36
N HIS A 105 -7.45 -23.84 -7.02
CA HIS A 105 -6.96 -24.55 -8.20
C HIS A 105 -5.48 -24.93 -8.06
N PRO A 106 -5.11 -25.74 -7.05
CA PRO A 106 -3.68 -26.00 -6.78
C PRO A 106 -2.99 -26.75 -7.92
N ILE A 107 -3.69 -27.68 -8.58
CA ILE A 107 -3.10 -28.51 -9.65
C ILE A 107 -3.02 -27.71 -10.95
N LYS A 108 -4.11 -27.07 -11.35
CA LYS A 108 -4.18 -26.30 -12.60
C LYS A 108 -3.25 -25.09 -12.60
N SER A 109 -3.08 -24.44 -11.45
CA SER A 109 -2.27 -23.23 -11.34
C SER A 109 -0.79 -23.51 -11.14
N ALA A 110 -0.40 -24.74 -10.81
CA ALA A 110 0.99 -25.09 -10.51
C ALA A 110 1.94 -24.74 -11.67
N LYS A 111 1.50 -24.85 -12.91
CA LYS A 111 2.30 -24.51 -14.09
C LYS A 111 2.53 -23.01 -14.26
N TRP A 112 1.66 -22.16 -13.69
CA TRP A 112 1.77 -20.69 -13.77
C TRP A 112 2.40 -20.09 -12.51
N ARG A 113 2.26 -20.75 -11.37
CA ARG A 113 2.81 -20.27 -10.11
C ARG A 113 4.28 -20.65 -9.98
N ARG A 114 5.12 -19.93 -10.72
CA ARG A 114 6.58 -20.09 -10.72
C ARG A 114 7.24 -18.76 -10.41
N PRO A 115 8.45 -18.76 -9.82
CA PRO A 115 9.15 -17.51 -9.52
C PRO A 115 9.34 -16.59 -10.73
N ARG A 116 9.60 -17.16 -11.90
CA ARG A 116 9.73 -16.38 -13.14
C ARG A 116 8.44 -15.65 -13.50
N THR A 117 7.30 -16.32 -13.41
CA THR A 117 5.99 -15.74 -13.68
C THR A 117 5.67 -14.64 -12.67
N ALA A 118 5.98 -14.88 -11.38
CA ALA A 118 5.77 -13.89 -10.33
C ALA A 118 6.59 -12.61 -10.58
N LYS A 119 7.83 -12.74 -11.02
CA LYS A 119 8.68 -11.60 -11.37
C LYS A 119 8.13 -10.82 -12.55
N MET A 120 7.64 -11.52 -13.58
CA MET A 120 7.00 -10.89 -14.73
C MET A 120 5.74 -10.13 -14.33
N ILE A 121 4.91 -10.71 -13.45
CA ILE A 121 3.71 -10.07 -12.92
C ILE A 121 4.07 -8.82 -12.12
N ASN A 122 5.13 -8.86 -11.31
CA ASN A 122 5.61 -7.69 -10.59
C ASN A 122 6.01 -6.54 -11.53
N VAL A 123 6.69 -6.85 -12.63
CA VAL A 123 7.03 -5.86 -13.65
C VAL A 123 5.75 -5.27 -14.26
N ALA A 124 4.77 -6.11 -14.57
CA ALA A 124 3.48 -5.67 -15.12
C ALA A 124 2.72 -4.78 -14.13
N VAL A 125 2.74 -5.12 -12.84
CA VAL A 125 2.10 -4.30 -11.79
C VAL A 125 2.72 -2.90 -11.77
N TRP A 126 4.04 -2.79 -11.84
CA TRP A 126 4.71 -1.48 -11.88
C TRP A 126 4.36 -0.70 -13.14
N GLY A 127 4.29 -1.36 -14.30
CA GLY A 127 3.89 -0.71 -15.55
C GLY A 127 2.47 -0.15 -15.48
N ILE A 128 1.52 -0.95 -15.00
CA ILE A 128 0.13 -0.54 -14.81
C ILE A 128 0.04 0.60 -13.78
N SER A 129 0.77 0.47 -12.66
CA SER A 129 0.80 1.48 -11.61
C SER A 129 1.27 2.83 -12.13
N LEU A 130 2.35 2.85 -12.92
CA LEU A 130 2.89 4.09 -13.47
C LEU A 130 1.91 4.73 -14.46
N LEU A 131 1.16 3.93 -15.23
CA LEU A 131 0.09 4.45 -16.09
C LEU A 131 -1.03 5.10 -15.27
N VAL A 132 -1.42 4.46 -14.18
CA VAL A 132 -2.48 4.97 -13.30
C VAL A 132 -2.02 6.24 -12.56
N ILE A 133 -0.75 6.32 -12.18
CA ILE A 133 -0.16 7.45 -11.47
C ILE A 133 0.17 8.62 -12.40
N MET A 134 0.14 8.39 -13.71
CA MET A 134 0.54 9.39 -14.71
C MET A 134 -0.10 10.77 -14.52
N PRO A 135 -1.40 10.91 -14.20
CA PRO A 135 -1.97 12.23 -13.93
C PRO A 135 -1.25 12.97 -12.80
N ILE A 136 -0.82 12.26 -11.76
CA ILE A 136 -0.04 12.86 -10.67
C ILE A 136 1.32 13.33 -11.18
N MET A 137 2.01 12.51 -11.97
CA MET A 137 3.33 12.86 -12.52
C MET A 137 3.27 14.08 -13.43
N ILE A 138 2.20 14.22 -14.20
CA ILE A 138 2.04 15.33 -15.15
C ILE A 138 1.71 16.63 -14.44
N TYR A 139 0.79 16.58 -13.46
CA TYR A 139 0.21 17.79 -12.87
C TYR A 139 0.78 18.15 -11.51
N ALA A 140 1.68 17.35 -10.93
CA ALA A 140 2.33 17.71 -9.67
C ALA A 140 3.25 18.91 -9.86
N GLY A 141 3.21 19.82 -8.92
CA GLY A 141 4.04 21.02 -8.98
C GLY A 141 3.94 21.85 -7.73
N VAL A 142 4.69 22.94 -7.73
CA VAL A 142 4.74 23.88 -6.61
C VAL A 142 3.78 25.01 -6.88
N GLN A 143 2.83 25.22 -5.98
CA GLN A 143 1.84 26.29 -6.04
C GLN A 143 2.27 27.40 -5.08
N HIS A 144 2.26 28.66 -5.58
CA HIS A 144 2.63 29.83 -4.79
C HIS A 144 1.37 30.61 -4.41
N ASN A 145 1.05 30.65 -3.11
CA ASN A 145 -0.08 31.40 -2.58
C ASN A 145 0.35 32.20 -1.36
N HIS A 146 0.05 33.49 -1.35
CA HIS A 146 0.29 34.40 -0.21
C HIS A 146 1.73 34.34 0.32
N GLY A 147 2.72 34.31 -0.62
CA GLY A 147 4.12 34.26 -0.27
C GLY A 147 4.60 32.90 0.22
N ARG A 148 3.75 31.89 0.22
CA ARG A 148 4.11 30.51 0.61
C ARG A 148 4.02 29.58 -0.58
N SER A 149 4.93 28.61 -0.61
CA SER A 149 4.96 27.57 -1.62
C SER A 149 4.42 26.26 -1.04
N SER A 150 3.64 25.53 -1.81
CA SER A 150 3.17 24.20 -1.42
C SER A 150 3.33 23.22 -2.56
N CYS A 151 3.76 22.01 -2.25
CA CYS A 151 3.82 20.91 -3.20
C CYS A 151 2.46 20.25 -3.28
N THR A 152 1.84 20.27 -4.44
CA THR A 152 0.48 19.76 -4.65
C THR A 152 0.30 19.35 -6.11
N ILE A 153 -0.89 18.85 -6.42
CA ILE A 153 -1.28 18.57 -7.80
C ILE A 153 -2.03 19.80 -8.32
N ILE A 154 -1.52 20.41 -9.38
CA ILE A 154 -2.08 21.61 -9.97
C ILE A 154 -2.94 21.18 -11.15
N TRP A 155 -4.24 21.04 -10.92
CA TRP A 155 -5.17 20.61 -11.96
C TRP A 155 -5.47 21.75 -12.92
N PRO A 156 -5.65 21.46 -14.23
CA PRO A 156 -6.05 22.48 -15.18
C PRO A 156 -7.49 22.93 -14.94
N GLY A 157 -7.80 24.16 -15.33
CA GLY A 157 -9.13 24.74 -15.18
C GLY A 157 -9.41 25.32 -13.80
N GLU A 158 -10.47 26.12 -13.72
CA GLU A 158 -10.84 26.83 -12.48
C GLU A 158 -12.05 26.22 -11.78
N SER A 159 -12.79 25.32 -12.44
CA SER A 159 -14.06 24.78 -11.94
C SER A 159 -13.92 23.69 -10.87
N GLY A 160 -12.72 23.18 -10.65
CA GLY A 160 -12.51 22.05 -9.74
C GLY A 160 -12.98 20.71 -10.29
N ALA A 161 -13.43 20.65 -11.54
CA ALA A 161 -13.93 19.42 -12.16
C ALA A 161 -12.84 18.35 -12.27
N TRP A 162 -11.60 18.76 -12.56
CA TRP A 162 -10.46 17.83 -12.64
C TRP A 162 -10.12 17.23 -11.29
N TYR A 163 -10.18 18.04 -10.21
CA TYR A 163 -9.95 17.56 -8.86
C TYR A 163 -11.00 16.52 -8.46
N THR A 164 -12.28 16.85 -8.68
CA THR A 164 -13.40 15.92 -8.40
C THR A 164 -13.25 14.64 -9.21
N GLY A 165 -12.95 14.77 -10.51
CA GLY A 165 -12.73 13.63 -11.39
C GLY A 165 -11.59 12.74 -10.91
N PHE A 166 -10.49 13.33 -10.44
CA PHE A 166 -9.36 12.57 -9.91
C PHE A 166 -9.71 11.84 -8.62
N ILE A 167 -10.45 12.45 -7.71
CA ILE A 167 -10.86 11.78 -6.46
C ILE A 167 -11.71 10.55 -6.77
N ILE A 168 -12.66 10.67 -7.71
CA ILE A 168 -13.49 9.54 -8.14
C ILE A 168 -12.64 8.47 -8.84
N TYR A 169 -11.75 8.88 -9.73
CA TYR A 169 -10.81 8.01 -10.43
C TYR A 169 -9.95 7.22 -9.44
N ALA A 170 -9.39 7.89 -8.43
CA ALA A 170 -8.56 7.27 -7.40
C ALA A 170 -9.36 6.29 -6.55
N PHE A 171 -10.58 6.62 -6.19
CA PHE A 171 -11.45 5.74 -5.43
C PHE A 171 -11.77 4.46 -6.21
N ILE A 172 -12.14 4.59 -7.49
CA ILE A 172 -12.51 3.45 -8.32
C ILE A 172 -11.29 2.55 -8.56
N LEU A 173 -10.19 3.11 -9.05
CA LEU A 173 -9.00 2.32 -9.43
C LEU A 173 -8.11 1.95 -8.25
N GLY A 174 -8.12 2.74 -7.19
CA GLY A 174 -7.26 2.51 -6.02
C GLY A 174 -7.96 1.76 -4.89
N PHE A 175 -9.27 1.60 -4.95
CA PHE A 175 -9.99 0.96 -3.85
C PHE A 175 -11.12 0.04 -4.33
N LEU A 176 -12.09 0.57 -5.06
CA LEU A 176 -13.33 -0.17 -5.37
C LEU A 176 -13.08 -1.39 -6.25
N VAL A 177 -12.40 -1.22 -7.40
CA VAL A 177 -12.16 -2.34 -8.34
C VAL A 177 -11.19 -3.36 -7.72
N PRO A 178 -10.02 -2.97 -7.18
CA PRO A 178 -9.13 -3.94 -6.55
C PRO A 178 -9.79 -4.68 -5.38
N LEU A 179 -10.52 -3.97 -4.54
CA LEU A 179 -11.18 -4.57 -3.38
C LEU A 179 -12.27 -5.56 -3.80
N THR A 180 -13.00 -5.29 -4.88
CA THR A 180 -13.98 -6.22 -5.44
C THR A 180 -13.30 -7.52 -5.87
N ILE A 181 -12.17 -7.44 -6.57
CA ILE A 181 -11.40 -8.61 -6.97
C ILE A 181 -10.91 -9.39 -5.75
N ILE A 182 -10.39 -8.70 -4.75
CA ILE A 182 -9.89 -9.31 -3.50
C ILE A 182 -11.04 -10.03 -2.77
N CYS A 183 -12.18 -9.38 -2.65
CA CYS A 183 -13.35 -9.96 -1.97
C CYS A 183 -13.86 -11.22 -2.69
N LEU A 184 -13.89 -11.21 -4.02
CA LEU A 184 -14.26 -12.39 -4.80
C LEU A 184 -13.28 -13.54 -4.59
N CYS A 185 -11.97 -13.25 -4.57
CA CYS A 185 -10.95 -14.26 -4.30
C CYS A 185 -11.15 -14.92 -2.95
N TYR A 186 -11.39 -14.14 -1.89
CA TYR A 186 -11.59 -14.68 -0.55
C TYR A 186 -12.92 -15.39 -0.40
N LEU A 187 -13.97 -14.92 -1.07
CA LEU A 187 -15.25 -15.62 -1.09
C LEU A 187 -15.07 -17.05 -1.63
N PHE A 188 -14.39 -17.20 -2.77
CA PHE A 188 -14.14 -18.52 -3.36
C PHE A 188 -13.20 -19.36 -2.50
N ILE A 189 -12.21 -18.75 -1.85
CA ILE A 189 -11.33 -19.46 -0.90
C ILE A 189 -12.17 -20.02 0.26
N ILE A 190 -13.05 -19.21 0.86
CA ILE A 190 -13.91 -19.62 1.97
C ILE A 190 -14.84 -20.75 1.55
N ILE A 191 -15.46 -20.65 0.37
CA ILE A 191 -16.34 -21.69 -0.15
C ILE A 191 -15.55 -23.00 -0.31
N LYS A 192 -14.35 -22.95 -0.88
CA LYS A 192 -13.52 -24.14 -1.07
C LYS A 192 -13.09 -24.77 0.25
N VAL A 193 -12.67 -23.96 1.21
CA VAL A 193 -12.24 -24.43 2.53
C VAL A 193 -13.40 -25.09 3.26
N LYS A 194 -14.61 -24.53 3.20
CA LYS A 194 -15.80 -25.13 3.84
C LYS A 194 -16.19 -26.45 3.19
N SER A 195 -16.12 -26.56 1.86
CA SER A 195 -16.47 -27.80 1.16
C SER A 195 -15.43 -28.88 1.34
N SER A 196 -14.17 -28.53 1.61
CA SER A 196 -13.05 -29.49 1.80
C SER A 196 -12.69 -29.68 3.27
N GLY A 197 -13.24 -28.88 4.19
CA GLY A 197 -12.79 -28.78 5.58
C GLY A 197 -13.10 -30.01 6.43
N ILE A 198 -13.97 -30.90 5.96
CA ILE A 198 -14.35 -32.15 6.65
C ILE A 198 -13.39 -33.28 6.25
N ARG A 199 -12.61 -33.13 5.20
CA ARG A 199 -11.66 -34.13 4.78
C ARG A 199 -10.38 -34.00 5.61
N VAL A 200 -10.27 -34.91 6.52
CA VAL A 200 -9.18 -35.04 7.47
C VAL A 200 -7.83 -35.20 6.78
N GLY A 201 -6.81 -34.77 7.42
CA GLY A 201 -5.44 -34.94 7.01
C GLY A 201 -4.94 -33.73 6.32
N SER A 202 -4.95 -32.64 7.07
CA SER A 202 -4.13 -31.50 6.67
C SER A 202 -2.68 -31.97 6.64
N SER A 203 -2.18 -32.24 5.43
CA SER A 203 -0.75 -32.41 5.22
C SER A 203 -0.06 -31.12 5.71
N LYS A 204 1.23 -31.23 6.04
CA LYS A 204 2.07 -30.05 6.37
C LYS A 204 1.88 -28.92 5.38
N ARG A 205 1.71 -29.26 4.09
CA ARG A 205 1.52 -28.32 3.01
C ARG A 205 0.22 -27.53 3.16
N LYS A 206 -0.89 -28.20 3.51
CA LYS A 206 -2.20 -27.54 3.70
C LYS A 206 -2.18 -26.59 4.89
N LYS A 207 -1.50 -26.97 5.98
CA LYS A 207 -1.32 -26.08 7.14
C LYS A 207 -0.51 -24.85 6.80
N SER A 208 0.57 -25.02 6.04
CA SER A 208 1.42 -23.93 5.59
C SER A 208 0.64 -22.96 4.69
N GLU A 209 -0.12 -23.49 3.73
CA GLU A 209 -0.95 -22.69 2.83
C GLU A 209 -2.05 -21.93 3.59
N LYS A 210 -2.63 -22.54 4.61
CA LYS A 210 -3.63 -21.92 5.46
C LYS A 210 -3.04 -20.72 6.23
N LYS A 211 -1.82 -20.87 6.76
CA LYS A 211 -1.13 -19.78 7.47
C LYS A 211 -0.83 -18.61 6.55
N VAL A 212 -0.36 -18.88 5.33
CA VAL A 212 -0.07 -17.83 4.36
C VAL A 212 -1.34 -17.10 3.94
N THR A 213 -2.42 -17.83 3.68
CA THR A 213 -3.71 -17.23 3.35
C THR A 213 -4.24 -16.36 4.47
N ARG A 214 -4.10 -16.81 5.73
CA ARG A 214 -4.49 -16.02 6.90
C ARG A 214 -3.66 -14.73 7.00
N MET A 215 -2.36 -14.83 6.78
CA MET A 215 -1.49 -13.64 6.80
C MET A 215 -1.91 -12.62 5.75
N VAL A 216 -2.09 -13.06 4.50
CA VAL A 216 -2.51 -12.17 3.41
C VAL A 216 -3.87 -11.55 3.71
N SER A 217 -4.83 -12.32 4.25
CA SER A 217 -6.15 -11.77 4.58
C SER A 217 -6.08 -10.71 5.68
N ILE A 218 -5.21 -10.87 6.67
CA ILE A 218 -5.03 -9.86 7.72
C ILE A 218 -4.35 -8.61 7.15
N VAL A 219 -3.35 -8.76 6.28
CA VAL A 219 -2.72 -7.63 5.60
C VAL A 219 -3.75 -6.83 4.79
N VAL A 220 -4.64 -7.51 4.07
CA VAL A 220 -5.75 -6.87 3.34
C VAL A 220 -6.70 -6.15 4.29
N ALA A 221 -7.07 -6.79 5.41
CA ALA A 221 -7.96 -6.18 6.39
C ALA A 221 -7.37 -4.91 6.99
N VAL A 222 -6.09 -4.92 7.31
CA VAL A 222 -5.37 -3.74 7.83
C VAL A 222 -5.29 -2.66 6.75
N PHE A 223 -5.07 -3.02 5.49
CA PHE A 223 -5.11 -2.07 4.38
C PHE A 223 -6.47 -1.37 4.32
N ILE A 224 -7.56 -2.12 4.38
CA ILE A 224 -8.92 -1.55 4.37
C ILE A 224 -9.11 -0.60 5.55
N PHE A 225 -8.71 -1.02 6.75
CA PHE A 225 -8.82 -0.19 7.95
C PHE A 225 -8.05 1.14 7.82
N CYS A 226 -6.87 1.09 7.20
CA CYS A 226 -6.03 2.28 7.03
C CYS A 226 -6.49 3.21 5.91
N TRP A 227 -7.06 2.66 4.82
CA TRP A 227 -7.38 3.45 3.63
C TRP A 227 -8.86 3.81 3.50
N LEU A 228 -9.78 3.03 4.04
CA LEU A 228 -11.22 3.31 3.93
C LEU A 228 -11.59 4.70 4.48
N PRO A 229 -11.11 5.11 5.68
CA PRO A 229 -11.42 6.46 6.17
C PRO A 229 -10.93 7.57 5.23
N PHE A 230 -9.76 7.40 4.62
CA PHE A 230 -9.21 8.34 3.66
C PHE A 230 -10.16 8.50 2.45
N TYR A 231 -10.62 7.41 1.87
CA TYR A 231 -11.51 7.45 0.71
C TYR A 231 -12.90 7.97 1.07
N ILE A 232 -13.44 7.57 2.22
CA ILE A 232 -14.74 8.11 2.70
C ILE A 232 -14.66 9.63 2.84
N PHE A 233 -13.61 10.13 3.47
CA PHE A 233 -13.44 11.57 3.67
C PHE A 233 -13.33 12.30 2.33
N ASN A 234 -12.47 11.85 1.43
CA ASN A 234 -12.22 12.53 0.16
C ASN A 234 -13.43 12.48 -0.77
N VAL A 235 -14.11 11.34 -0.88
CA VAL A 235 -15.32 11.22 -1.71
C VAL A 235 -16.45 12.08 -1.12
N SER A 236 -16.60 12.10 0.19
CA SER A 236 -17.60 12.95 0.86
C SER A 236 -17.32 14.43 0.63
N SER A 237 -16.04 14.83 0.65
CA SER A 237 -15.66 16.24 0.48
C SER A 237 -15.96 16.79 -0.91
N VAL A 238 -15.94 15.95 -1.94
CA VAL A 238 -16.28 16.37 -3.32
C VAL A 238 -17.77 16.21 -3.63
N SER A 239 -18.50 15.43 -2.83
CA SER A 239 -19.94 15.19 -3.03
C SER A 239 -20.81 16.17 -2.26
N ILE A 240 -20.31 16.71 -1.14
CA ILE A 240 -21.04 17.60 -0.25
C ILE A 240 -20.22 18.89 -0.10
N LEU A 241 -20.90 20.05 -0.21
CA LEU A 241 -20.27 21.33 0.07
C LEU A 241 -19.97 21.42 1.57
N ILE A 242 -18.70 21.23 1.93
CA ILE A 242 -18.25 21.30 3.32
C ILE A 242 -17.49 22.60 3.51
N VAL A 243 -17.90 23.37 4.52
CA VAL A 243 -17.20 24.58 4.92
C VAL A 243 -15.91 24.18 5.66
N PRO A 244 -14.73 24.67 5.25
CA PRO A 244 -13.49 24.36 5.97
C PRO A 244 -13.55 24.82 7.42
N THR A 245 -13.35 23.90 8.36
CA THR A 245 -13.25 24.17 9.78
C THR A 245 -11.96 23.56 10.33
N PRO A 246 -11.43 24.03 11.47
CA PRO A 246 -10.27 23.38 12.08
C PRO A 246 -10.49 21.89 12.39
N VAL A 247 -11.73 21.50 12.71
CA VAL A 247 -12.09 20.10 12.96
C VAL A 247 -11.95 19.27 11.69
N LEU A 248 -12.43 19.78 10.56
CA LEU A 248 -12.32 19.09 9.27
C LEU A 248 -10.87 18.95 8.83
N LYS A 249 -10.04 19.97 9.06
CA LYS A 249 -8.61 19.88 8.78
C LYS A 249 -7.94 18.81 9.62
N GLY A 250 -8.28 18.74 10.91
CA GLY A 250 -7.78 17.70 11.81
C GLY A 250 -8.19 16.30 11.38
N MET A 251 -9.44 16.13 10.94
CA MET A 251 -9.93 14.86 10.40
C MET A 251 -9.19 14.47 9.12
N PHE A 252 -8.96 15.42 8.23
CA PHE A 252 -8.18 15.17 7.00
C PHE A 252 -6.77 14.73 7.34
N ASP A 253 -6.08 15.44 8.24
CA ASP A 253 -4.73 15.08 8.67
C ASP A 253 -4.69 13.67 9.27
N PHE A 254 -5.71 13.33 10.07
CA PHE A 254 -5.82 12.02 10.70
C PHE A 254 -5.96 10.89 9.65
N VAL A 255 -6.87 11.05 8.68
CA VAL A 255 -7.07 9.99 7.67
C VAL A 255 -5.86 9.85 6.76
N VAL A 256 -5.13 10.94 6.48
CA VAL A 256 -3.88 10.88 5.71
C VAL A 256 -2.81 10.13 6.49
N VAL A 257 -2.60 10.45 7.76
CA VAL A 257 -1.64 9.74 8.62
C VAL A 257 -1.96 8.26 8.72
N LEU A 258 -3.24 7.94 8.86
CA LEU A 258 -3.68 6.53 8.94
C LEU A 258 -3.35 5.78 7.66
N SER A 259 -3.53 6.39 6.49
CA SER A 259 -3.16 5.78 5.22
C SER A 259 -1.64 5.60 5.09
N TYR A 260 -0.86 6.55 5.57
CA TYR A 260 0.61 6.44 5.57
C TYR A 260 1.10 5.37 6.55
N ALA A 261 0.43 5.22 7.70
CA ALA A 261 0.77 4.21 8.69
C ALA A 261 0.66 2.78 8.14
N ASN A 262 -0.15 2.55 7.12
CA ASN A 262 -0.27 1.26 6.47
C ASN A 262 1.08 0.77 5.92
N SER A 263 1.89 1.67 5.39
CA SER A 263 3.20 1.32 4.82
C SER A 263 4.22 0.87 5.87
N CYS A 264 4.04 1.25 7.14
CA CYS A 264 4.89 0.76 8.21
C CYS A 264 4.28 -0.41 8.97
N ALA A 265 2.98 -0.66 8.83
CA ALA A 265 2.28 -1.74 9.51
C ALA A 265 2.63 -3.12 8.93
N ASN A 266 2.84 -3.22 7.62
CA ASN A 266 3.03 -4.50 6.94
C ASN A 266 4.21 -5.31 7.48
N PRO A 267 5.43 -4.74 7.64
CA PRO A 267 6.54 -5.50 8.22
C PRO A 267 6.24 -6.04 9.62
N ILE A 268 5.52 -5.27 10.44
CA ILE A 268 5.11 -5.69 11.78
C ILE A 268 4.18 -6.89 11.70
N LEU A 269 3.23 -6.86 10.77
CA LEU A 269 2.30 -7.97 10.56
C LEU A 269 3.05 -9.25 10.13
N TYR A 270 4.03 -9.14 9.24
CA TYR A 270 4.83 -10.28 8.81
C TYR A 270 5.59 -10.89 9.98
N ALA A 271 6.16 -10.06 10.86
CA ALA A 271 6.89 -10.52 12.03
C ALA A 271 6.02 -11.32 12.98
N PHE A 272 4.75 -10.95 13.14
CA PHE A 272 3.83 -11.65 14.03
C PHE A 272 3.13 -12.85 13.39
N LEU A 273 2.87 -12.79 12.08
CA LEU A 273 2.00 -13.77 11.41
C LEU A 273 2.76 -14.82 10.61
N SER A 274 4.04 -14.60 10.33
CA SER A 274 4.86 -15.52 9.56
C SER A 274 6.04 -15.98 10.41
N ASP A 275 6.11 -17.30 10.66
CA ASP A 275 7.24 -17.89 11.40
C ASP A 275 8.55 -17.70 10.65
N ASN A 276 8.54 -17.78 9.32
CA ASN A 276 9.72 -17.60 8.49
C ASN A 276 10.27 -16.17 8.58
N PHE A 277 9.40 -15.16 8.50
CA PHE A 277 9.82 -13.77 8.70
C PHE A 277 10.33 -13.53 10.11
N LYS A 278 9.62 -14.04 11.11
CA LYS A 278 10.02 -13.89 12.50
C LYS A 278 11.41 -14.46 12.75
N LYS A 279 11.69 -15.68 12.30
CA LYS A 279 12.99 -16.32 12.43
C LYS A 279 14.07 -15.56 11.67
N SER A 280 13.79 -15.13 10.46
CA SER A 280 14.76 -14.38 9.64
C SER A 280 15.09 -13.03 10.26
N PHE A 281 14.08 -12.34 10.81
CA PHE A 281 14.30 -11.06 11.50
C PHE A 281 15.14 -11.25 12.76
N GLN A 282 14.86 -12.30 13.53
CA GLN A 282 15.65 -12.63 14.72
C GLN A 282 17.11 -12.92 14.37
N ASN A 283 17.36 -13.66 13.30
CA ASN A 283 18.70 -13.97 12.84
C ASN A 283 19.48 -12.71 12.45
N VAL A 284 18.84 -11.79 11.73
CA VAL A 284 19.49 -10.53 11.30
C VAL A 284 19.77 -9.62 12.48
N LEU A 285 18.84 -9.55 13.42
CA LEU A 285 18.95 -8.66 14.57
C LEU A 285 19.70 -9.30 15.75
N CYS A 286 20.17 -10.53 15.63
CA CYS A 286 20.87 -11.29 16.65
C CYS A 286 20.07 -11.47 17.95
N LEU A 287 18.77 -11.68 17.80
CA LEU A 287 17.85 -11.88 18.94
C LEU A 287 17.56 -13.34 19.23
#